data_001b41e809b1e60a45c5fe2a739f3e41
#
_entry.id   001b41e809b1e60a45c5fe2a739f3e41
#
_cell.length_a   1.000
_cell.length_b   1.000
_cell.length_c   1.000
_cell.angle_alpha   90.00
_cell.angle_beta   90.00
_cell.angle_gamma   90.00
#
_symmetry.space_group_name_H-M   'P 1'
#
loop_
_entity.id
_entity.type
_entity.pdbx_description
1 polymer ?
#
loop_
_entity_poly.entity_id
_entity_poly.type
_entity_poly.pdbx_seq_one_letter_code
_entity_poly.pdbx_strand_id
1 'polypeptide(L)'
;KSILEGYEIITLKDVGFVHELIENDQPITHEVLSNIMIELYKKYYDIDITAEKVKQYVWAYIPHLFYTPFYVYQYATSFAASFKLYKDVNEHKEGAMERYTNLLRSGGSKYPVEQAKEAGVDFMKKETFMAVVERMNELVDKLEELLK
;
A
#
# COMPACT_ATOMS: atom_id res chain seq x y z
N LYS A 1 -7.42 -12.60 -3.10
CA LYS A 1 -6.12 -12.02 -2.67
C LYS A 1 -6.30 -10.52 -2.70
N SER A 2 -6.10 -9.84 -1.58
CA SER A 2 -6.43 -8.43 -1.48
C SER A 2 -5.46 -7.59 -2.30
N ILE A 3 -5.98 -6.54 -2.94
CA ILE A 3 -5.18 -5.53 -3.65
C ILE A 3 -4.12 -4.92 -2.73
N LEU A 4 -4.40 -4.84 -1.41
CA LEU A 4 -3.44 -4.34 -0.41
C LEU A 4 -2.30 -5.31 -0.14
N GLU A 5 -2.55 -6.62 -0.08
CA GLU A 5 -1.46 -7.59 -0.03
C GLU A 5 -0.55 -7.44 -1.26
N GLY A 6 -1.13 -7.10 -2.41
CA GLY A 6 -0.39 -6.79 -3.62
C GLY A 6 0.49 -5.54 -3.48
N TYR A 7 -0.05 -4.44 -2.95
CA TYR A 7 0.67 -3.15 -2.87
C TYR A 7 1.79 -3.18 -1.81
N GLU A 8 1.52 -3.69 -0.61
CA GLU A 8 2.56 -3.83 0.42
C GLU A 8 3.66 -4.80 0.01
N ILE A 9 3.29 -5.90 -0.63
CA ILE A 9 4.26 -6.91 -1.02
C ILE A 9 5.09 -6.45 -2.22
N ILE A 10 4.54 -5.69 -3.16
CA ILE A 10 5.32 -5.12 -4.27
C ILE A 10 6.36 -4.16 -3.69
N THR A 11 5.98 -3.21 -2.86
CA THR A 11 6.90 -2.18 -2.35
C THR A 11 7.92 -2.71 -1.35
N LEU A 12 7.55 -3.61 -0.45
CA LEU A 12 8.47 -4.22 0.50
C LEU A 12 9.37 -5.27 -0.15
N LYS A 13 8.86 -6.03 -1.13
CA LYS A 13 9.66 -7.02 -1.84
C LYS A 13 10.58 -6.40 -2.87
N ASP A 14 10.20 -5.33 -3.55
CA ASP A 14 11.11 -4.65 -4.48
C ASP A 14 12.36 -4.14 -3.76
N VAL A 15 12.20 -3.55 -2.59
CA VAL A 15 13.32 -3.15 -1.72
C VAL A 15 14.04 -4.40 -1.18
N GLY A 16 13.31 -5.44 -0.81
CA GLY A 16 13.86 -6.71 -0.34
C GLY A 16 14.67 -7.44 -1.41
N PHE A 17 14.19 -7.50 -2.66
CA PHE A 17 14.91 -8.12 -3.78
C PHE A 17 16.20 -7.39 -4.12
N VAL A 18 16.19 -6.06 -4.13
CA VAL A 18 17.42 -5.28 -4.37
C VAL A 18 18.41 -5.49 -3.22
N HIS A 19 17.95 -5.55 -1.98
CA HIS A 19 18.79 -5.87 -0.82
C HIS A 19 19.39 -7.29 -0.92
N GLU A 20 18.58 -8.28 -1.25
CA GLU A 20 19.00 -9.66 -1.45
C GLU A 20 20.07 -9.79 -2.56
N LEU A 21 19.90 -9.05 -3.66
CA LEU A 21 20.90 -9.01 -4.73
C LEU A 21 22.24 -8.43 -4.24
N ILE A 22 22.20 -7.34 -3.47
CA ILE A 22 23.40 -6.72 -2.89
C ILE A 22 24.08 -7.64 -1.89
N GLU A 23 23.32 -8.26 -0.99
CA GLU A 23 23.85 -9.19 0.01
C GLU A 23 24.49 -10.44 -0.60
N ASN A 24 24.02 -10.85 -1.79
CA ASN A 24 24.54 -12.00 -2.52
C ASN A 24 25.55 -11.63 -3.62
N ASP A 25 26.09 -10.40 -3.61
CA ASP A 25 27.03 -9.89 -4.61
C ASP A 25 26.53 -10.04 -6.07
N GLN A 26 25.21 -10.00 -6.25
CA GLN A 26 24.59 -10.09 -7.57
C GLN A 26 24.54 -8.71 -8.25
N PRO A 27 24.80 -8.62 -9.56
CA PRO A 27 24.76 -7.36 -10.27
C PRO A 27 23.32 -6.83 -10.37
N ILE A 28 23.15 -5.54 -10.07
CA ILE A 28 21.89 -4.83 -10.29
C ILE A 28 21.95 -4.24 -11.70
N THR A 29 21.34 -4.93 -12.64
CA THR A 29 21.22 -4.45 -14.02
C THR A 29 19.76 -4.11 -14.34
N HIS A 30 19.56 -3.36 -15.43
CA HIS A 30 18.20 -3.03 -15.87
C HIS A 30 17.38 -4.27 -16.25
N GLU A 31 18.03 -5.31 -16.76
CA GLU A 31 17.38 -6.59 -17.06
C GLU A 31 16.90 -7.28 -15.78
N VAL A 32 17.73 -7.30 -14.74
CA VAL A 32 17.37 -7.90 -13.45
C VAL A 32 16.17 -7.18 -12.85
N LEU A 33 16.18 -5.85 -12.80
CA LEU A 33 15.07 -5.05 -12.29
C LEU A 33 13.80 -5.23 -13.12
N SER A 34 13.92 -5.28 -14.44
CA SER A 34 12.79 -5.51 -15.35
C SER A 34 12.18 -6.90 -15.19
N ASN A 35 13.00 -7.93 -14.98
CA ASN A 35 12.52 -9.29 -14.72
C ASN A 35 11.76 -9.36 -13.39
N ILE A 36 12.24 -8.69 -12.35
CA ILE A 36 11.51 -8.56 -11.08
C ILE A 36 10.13 -7.93 -11.32
N MET A 37 10.04 -6.86 -12.12
CA MET A 37 8.76 -6.23 -12.44
C MET A 37 7.83 -7.18 -13.20
N ILE A 38 8.32 -7.93 -14.19
CA ILE A 38 7.52 -8.93 -14.93
C ILE A 38 6.94 -9.97 -13.97
N GLU A 39 7.76 -10.52 -13.09
CA GLU A 39 7.31 -11.51 -12.09
C GLU A 39 6.26 -10.93 -11.13
N LEU A 40 6.44 -9.70 -10.65
CA LEU A 40 5.52 -9.04 -9.75
C LEU A 40 4.18 -8.74 -10.42
N TYR A 41 4.19 -8.21 -11.65
CA TYR A 41 2.96 -7.98 -12.42
C TYR A 41 2.20 -9.29 -12.66
N LYS A 42 2.91 -10.35 -13.05
CA LYS A 42 2.28 -11.66 -13.21
C LYS A 42 1.70 -12.20 -11.91
N LYS A 43 2.46 -12.11 -10.83
CA LYS A 43 2.08 -12.68 -9.54
C LYS A 43 0.88 -11.98 -8.88
N TYR A 44 0.85 -10.65 -8.91
CA TYR A 44 -0.12 -9.87 -8.15
C TYR A 44 -1.30 -9.37 -8.97
N TYR A 45 -1.08 -9.09 -10.25
CA TYR A 45 -2.12 -8.59 -11.14
C TYR A 45 -2.60 -9.63 -12.16
N ASP A 46 -1.90 -10.76 -12.27
CA ASP A 46 -2.09 -11.76 -13.36
C ASP A 46 -1.94 -11.16 -14.76
N ILE A 47 -1.08 -10.14 -14.89
CA ILE A 47 -0.80 -9.45 -16.15
C ILE A 47 0.60 -9.85 -16.64
N ASP A 48 0.68 -10.29 -17.88
CA ASP A 48 1.95 -10.52 -18.57
C ASP A 48 2.40 -9.24 -19.29
N ILE A 49 3.50 -8.65 -18.83
CA ILE A 49 4.09 -7.44 -19.41
C ILE A 49 5.36 -7.71 -20.24
N THR A 50 5.64 -8.97 -20.58
CA THR A 50 6.85 -9.35 -21.34
C THR A 50 6.94 -8.64 -22.69
N ALA A 51 5.81 -8.39 -23.36
CA ALA A 51 5.75 -7.66 -24.62
C ALA A 51 5.73 -6.12 -24.45
N GLU A 52 5.52 -5.62 -23.24
CA GLU A 52 5.30 -4.21 -22.96
C GLU A 52 6.55 -3.57 -22.33
N LYS A 53 7.55 -3.28 -23.15
CA LYS A 53 8.85 -2.75 -22.70
C LYS A 53 8.73 -1.55 -21.73
N VAL A 54 7.80 -0.64 -21.96
CA VAL A 54 7.62 0.55 -21.10
C VAL A 54 7.19 0.14 -19.68
N LYS A 55 6.31 -0.83 -19.54
CA LYS A 55 5.87 -1.32 -18.22
C LYS A 55 6.98 -2.06 -17.46
N GLN A 56 7.92 -2.67 -18.18
CA GLN A 56 9.08 -3.33 -17.56
C GLN A 56 10.00 -2.33 -16.85
N TYR A 57 9.98 -1.06 -17.27
CA TYR A 57 10.81 0.02 -16.70
C TYR A 57 10.05 0.89 -15.68
N VAL A 58 8.90 0.46 -15.16
CA VAL A 58 8.15 1.21 -14.14
C VAL A 58 9.00 1.53 -12.91
N TRP A 59 9.91 0.65 -12.53
CA TRP A 59 10.88 0.89 -11.46
C TRP A 59 11.69 2.18 -11.66
N ALA A 60 11.96 2.59 -12.90
CA ALA A 60 12.71 3.81 -13.21
C ALA A 60 11.91 5.11 -12.98
N TYR A 61 10.57 5.06 -12.94
CA TYR A 61 9.72 6.22 -12.65
C TYR A 61 9.63 6.58 -11.18
N ILE A 62 10.07 5.68 -10.31
CA ILE A 62 9.89 5.80 -8.87
C ILE A 62 11.26 5.99 -8.22
N PRO A 63 11.88 7.19 -8.35
CA PRO A 63 13.26 7.40 -7.91
C PRO A 63 13.44 7.17 -6.40
N HIS A 64 12.40 7.37 -5.60
CA HIS A 64 12.47 7.15 -4.17
C HIS A 64 12.51 5.65 -3.75
N LEU A 65 12.32 4.71 -4.67
CA LEU A 65 12.69 3.31 -4.43
C LEU A 65 14.20 3.15 -4.19
N PHE A 66 15.01 4.02 -4.81
CA PHE A 66 16.47 3.97 -4.71
C PHE A 66 17.04 4.98 -3.72
N TYR A 67 16.47 6.20 -3.68
CA TYR A 67 17.02 7.29 -2.87
C TYR A 67 16.51 7.30 -1.43
N THR A 68 15.38 6.67 -1.16
CA THR A 68 14.76 6.66 0.18
C THR A 68 14.27 5.24 0.49
N PRO A 69 15.18 4.37 0.93
CA PRO A 69 14.83 2.98 1.26
C PRO A 69 13.70 2.94 2.32
N PHE A 70 12.83 1.95 2.19
CA PHE A 70 11.69 1.75 3.11
C PHE A 70 10.67 2.90 3.17
N TYR A 71 10.64 3.77 2.16
CA TYR A 71 9.68 4.88 2.12
C TYR A 71 8.33 4.48 1.53
N VAL A 72 8.32 3.68 0.47
CA VAL A 72 7.14 3.50 -0.41
C VAL A 72 6.00 2.77 0.29
N TYR A 73 6.26 1.92 1.28
CA TYR A 73 5.23 1.24 2.08
C TYR A 73 4.29 2.23 2.81
N GLN A 74 4.74 3.46 3.06
CA GLN A 74 3.96 4.48 3.75
C GLN A 74 2.68 4.87 2.99
N TYR A 75 2.66 4.72 1.68
CA TYR A 75 1.45 4.94 0.88
C TYR A 75 0.36 3.91 1.22
N ALA A 76 0.72 2.64 1.36
CA ALA A 76 -0.23 1.60 1.73
C ALA A 76 -0.77 1.79 3.16
N THR A 77 0.10 2.13 4.11
CA THR A 77 -0.30 2.38 5.50
C THR A 77 -1.20 3.61 5.61
N SER A 78 -0.87 4.71 4.93
CA SER A 78 -1.70 5.92 4.88
C SER A 78 -3.06 5.66 4.24
N PHE A 79 -3.09 4.87 3.17
CA PHE A 79 -4.32 4.47 2.50
C PHE A 79 -5.20 3.62 3.43
N ALA A 80 -4.63 2.63 4.12
CA ALA A 80 -5.34 1.83 5.11
C ALA A 80 -5.89 2.68 6.26
N ALA A 81 -5.09 3.63 6.77
CA ALA A 81 -5.52 4.56 7.81
C ALA A 81 -6.71 5.40 7.36
N SER A 82 -6.69 5.95 6.14
CA SER A 82 -7.78 6.76 5.61
C SER A 82 -9.09 5.98 5.50
N PHE A 83 -9.04 4.73 5.05
CA PHE A 83 -10.22 3.88 4.99
C PHE A 83 -10.75 3.49 6.35
N LYS A 84 -9.87 3.22 7.31
CA LYS A 84 -10.28 2.93 8.69
C LYS A 84 -10.99 4.12 9.33
N LEU A 85 -10.44 5.33 9.17
CA LEU A 85 -11.06 6.57 9.65
C LEU A 85 -12.40 6.82 8.96
N TYR A 86 -12.45 6.68 7.63
CA TYR A 86 -13.69 6.82 6.86
C TYR A 86 -14.75 5.84 7.35
N LYS A 87 -14.39 4.57 7.51
CA LYS A 87 -15.31 3.53 7.99
C LYS A 87 -15.88 3.89 9.36
N ASP A 88 -15.03 4.25 10.32
CA ASP A 88 -15.46 4.55 11.69
C ASP A 88 -16.39 5.76 11.74
N VAL A 89 -16.13 6.80 10.93
CA VAL A 89 -17.00 7.98 10.83
C VAL A 89 -18.32 7.64 10.13
N ASN A 90 -18.27 6.89 9.03
CA ASN A 90 -19.46 6.54 8.24
C ASN A 90 -20.40 5.58 8.99
N GLU A 91 -19.84 4.70 9.82
CA GLU A 91 -20.60 3.82 10.71
C GLU A 91 -21.06 4.51 12.00
N HIS A 92 -20.84 5.81 12.13
CA HIS A 92 -21.22 6.62 13.30
C HIS A 92 -20.70 6.05 14.63
N LYS A 93 -19.49 5.46 14.62
CA LYS A 93 -18.88 4.98 15.86
C LYS A 93 -18.70 6.11 16.85
N GLU A 94 -18.97 5.83 18.11
CA GLU A 94 -18.90 6.80 19.20
C GLU A 94 -17.54 7.53 19.19
N GLY A 95 -17.58 8.87 19.17
CA GLY A 95 -16.42 9.74 19.17
C GLY A 95 -15.55 9.69 17.90
N ALA A 96 -15.92 8.97 16.84
CA ALA A 96 -15.08 8.83 15.63
C ALA A 96 -14.86 10.16 14.93
N MET A 97 -15.89 10.98 14.75
CA MET A 97 -15.77 12.30 14.13
C MET A 97 -14.92 13.25 14.97
N GLU A 98 -15.04 13.19 16.28
CA GLU A 98 -14.23 14.01 17.20
C GLU A 98 -12.75 13.62 17.11
N ARG A 99 -12.44 12.32 17.17
CA ARG A 99 -11.06 11.81 17.03
C ARG A 99 -10.47 12.20 15.68
N TYR A 100 -11.23 12.07 14.60
CA TYR A 100 -10.79 12.49 13.27
C TYR A 100 -10.49 14.00 13.22
N THR A 101 -11.37 14.83 13.76
CA THR A 101 -11.18 16.28 13.81
C THR A 101 -9.97 16.65 14.66
N ASN A 102 -9.75 15.97 15.79
CA ASN A 102 -8.58 16.17 16.63
C ASN A 102 -7.28 15.77 15.94
N LEU A 103 -7.29 14.69 15.14
CA LEU A 103 -6.15 14.32 14.29
C LEU A 103 -5.78 15.46 13.34
N LEU A 104 -6.76 16.04 12.64
CA LEU A 104 -6.51 17.17 11.73
C LEU A 104 -5.97 18.42 12.46
N ARG A 105 -6.40 18.66 13.69
CA ARG A 105 -5.95 19.79 14.52
C ARG A 105 -4.59 19.57 15.17
N SER A 106 -4.18 18.32 15.31
CA SER A 106 -2.96 17.98 16.05
C SER A 106 -1.66 18.43 15.35
N GLY A 107 -1.69 18.63 14.02
CA GLY A 107 -0.50 18.98 13.24
C GLY A 107 0.65 17.98 13.48
N GLY A 108 1.86 18.50 13.66
CA GLY A 108 3.06 17.71 13.97
C GLY A 108 3.40 17.61 15.46
N SER A 109 2.40 17.61 16.35
CA SER A 109 2.63 17.68 17.82
C SER A 109 3.13 16.38 18.44
N LYS A 110 2.95 15.23 17.78
CA LYS A 110 3.36 13.90 18.23
C LYS A 110 3.89 13.06 17.06
N TYR A 111 4.43 11.89 17.36
CA TYR A 111 4.80 10.95 16.30
C TYR A 111 3.56 10.47 15.53
N PRO A 112 3.67 10.31 14.19
CA PRO A 112 2.51 9.96 13.33
C PRO A 112 1.76 8.70 13.77
N VAL A 113 2.48 7.68 14.25
CA VAL A 113 1.88 6.42 14.73
C VAL A 113 1.04 6.65 16.00
N GLU A 114 1.48 7.53 16.89
CA GLU A 114 0.75 7.87 18.12
C GLU A 114 -0.52 8.67 17.77
N GLN A 115 -0.40 9.66 16.89
CA GLN A 115 -1.54 10.44 16.41
C GLN A 115 -2.59 9.56 15.72
N ALA A 116 -2.15 8.63 14.87
CA ALA A 116 -3.02 7.67 14.21
C ALA A 116 -3.75 6.80 15.23
N LYS A 117 -3.04 6.31 16.24
CA LYS A 117 -3.62 5.46 17.31
C LYS A 117 -4.67 6.21 18.14
N GLU A 118 -4.40 7.48 18.48
CA GLU A 118 -5.39 8.33 19.17
C GLU A 118 -6.62 8.59 18.31
N ALA A 119 -6.46 8.64 17.00
CA ALA A 119 -7.56 8.75 16.05
C ALA A 119 -8.36 7.45 15.83
N GLY A 120 -7.90 6.33 16.41
CA GLY A 120 -8.54 5.02 16.28
C GLY A 120 -7.91 4.11 15.23
N VAL A 121 -6.74 4.49 14.70
CA VAL A 121 -5.99 3.71 13.71
C VAL A 121 -4.77 3.08 14.39
N ASP A 122 -4.84 1.80 14.69
CA ASP A 122 -3.71 1.05 15.25
C ASP A 122 -3.08 0.18 14.15
N PHE A 123 -1.89 0.54 13.69
CA PHE A 123 -1.17 -0.19 12.64
C PHE A 123 -0.68 -1.58 13.07
N MET A 124 -0.74 -1.90 14.36
CA MET A 124 -0.45 -3.24 14.86
C MET A 124 -1.67 -4.16 14.79
N LYS A 125 -2.83 -3.64 14.42
CA LYS A 125 -4.08 -4.40 14.34
C LYS A 125 -4.48 -4.67 12.90
N LYS A 126 -4.89 -5.92 12.65
CA LYS A 126 -5.38 -6.36 11.35
C LYS A 126 -6.60 -5.55 10.85
N GLU A 127 -7.45 -5.11 11.77
CA GLU A 127 -8.67 -4.36 11.42
C GLU A 127 -8.37 -3.06 10.65
N THR A 128 -7.23 -2.41 10.90
CA THR A 128 -6.82 -1.22 10.17
C THR A 128 -6.69 -1.50 8.68
N PHE A 129 -6.07 -2.62 8.32
CA PHE A 129 -5.86 -3.02 6.93
C PHE A 129 -7.11 -3.67 6.32
N MET A 130 -7.87 -4.40 7.12
CA MET A 130 -9.11 -5.03 6.66
C MET A 130 -10.17 -4.02 6.22
N ALA A 131 -10.17 -2.80 6.74
CA ALA A 131 -11.10 -1.74 6.32
C ALA A 131 -11.04 -1.46 4.81
N VAL A 132 -9.85 -1.54 4.20
CA VAL A 132 -9.71 -1.38 2.74
C VAL A 132 -10.25 -2.59 1.99
N VAL A 133 -9.95 -3.80 2.49
CA VAL A 133 -10.41 -5.06 1.87
C VAL A 133 -11.94 -5.12 1.84
N GLU A 134 -12.56 -4.80 2.98
CA GLU A 134 -14.02 -4.76 3.11
C GLU A 134 -14.62 -3.75 2.14
N ARG A 135 -14.05 -2.54 2.07
CA ARG A 135 -14.53 -1.52 1.13
C ARG A 135 -14.38 -1.93 -0.32
N MET A 136 -13.28 -2.60 -0.67
CA MET A 136 -13.08 -3.12 -2.03
C MET A 136 -14.13 -4.17 -2.38
N ASN A 137 -14.42 -5.11 -1.48
CA ASN A 137 -15.46 -6.11 -1.69
C ASN A 137 -16.83 -5.46 -1.90
N GLU A 138 -17.22 -4.50 -1.04
CA GLU A 138 -18.47 -3.74 -1.22
C GLU A 138 -18.55 -3.05 -2.59
N LEU A 139 -17.45 -2.50 -3.09
CA LEU A 139 -17.43 -1.83 -4.38
C LEU A 139 -17.50 -2.81 -5.54
N VAL A 140 -16.87 -3.98 -5.42
CA VAL A 140 -16.97 -5.05 -6.41
C VAL A 140 -18.39 -5.59 -6.47
N ASP A 141 -19.01 -5.88 -5.32
CA ASP A 141 -20.39 -6.36 -5.25
C ASP A 141 -21.37 -5.36 -5.92
N LYS A 142 -21.20 -4.06 -5.61
CA LYS A 142 -22.00 -3.00 -6.25
C LYS A 142 -21.77 -2.91 -7.75
N LEU A 143 -20.53 -3.09 -8.20
CA LEU A 143 -20.22 -3.08 -9.63
C LEU A 143 -20.89 -4.27 -10.33
N GLU A 144 -20.85 -5.46 -9.73
CA GLU A 144 -21.52 -6.63 -10.26
C GLU A 144 -23.04 -6.46 -10.35
N GLU A 145 -23.66 -5.79 -9.37
CA GLU A 145 -25.09 -5.46 -9.40
C GLU A 145 -25.44 -4.49 -10.53
N LEU A 146 -24.58 -3.51 -10.80
CA LEU A 146 -24.80 -2.50 -11.84
C LEU A 146 -24.59 -3.04 -13.26
N LEU A 147 -23.84 -4.13 -13.41
CA LEU A 147 -23.55 -4.76 -14.71
C LEU A 147 -24.55 -5.86 -15.10
N LYS A 148 -25.47 -6.22 -14.21
CA LYS A 148 -26.59 -7.14 -14.47
C LYS A 148 -27.78 -6.41 -15.11
#